data_3adb9df94094655b5564c8417d401d9b
#
_entry.id   3adb9df94094655b5564c8417d401d9b
#
_cell.length_a   1.000
_cell.length_b   1.000
_cell.length_c   1.000
_cell.angle_alpha   90.00
_cell.angle_beta   90.00
_cell.angle_gamma   90.00
#
_symmetry.space_group_name_H-M   'P 1'
#
loop_
_entity.id
_entity.type
_entity.pdbx_description
1 polymer ?
#
loop_
_entity_poly.entity_id
_entity_poly.type
_entity_poly.pdbx_seq_one_letter_code
_entity_poly.pdbx_strand_id
1 'polypeptide(L)'
;VLRRSGGPLQVQFDEDRRALTDIRGMIGGRSEPAFLFSGVYALSPAVFRYIPKEGPLSIVPVFLKMLQAGERVGGIILDEGIWFDLGTRESYLQAHRFFSPASTHPIQLSYELDRPWPVAVHPEAEIGEEVVLEGATALGARATVGHGAHLTDSVVWEDAKIASRSRLEACIVRDGRSAAGEWSAADL
;
A
#
# COMPACT_ATOMS: atom_id res chain seq x y z
N VAL A 1 -1.44 14.55 6.01
CA VAL A 1 -0.38 14.03 6.90
C VAL A 1 0.93 14.04 6.15
N LEU A 2 1.97 14.51 6.81
CA LEU A 2 3.33 14.64 6.28
C LEU A 2 4.28 13.73 7.06
N ARG A 3 5.37 13.29 6.40
CA ARG A 3 6.45 12.52 7.03
C ARG A 3 7.80 13.04 6.53
N ARG A 4 8.84 12.91 7.38
CA ARG A 4 10.23 13.27 7.02
C ARG A 4 11.00 12.12 6.36
N SER A 5 10.40 10.93 6.31
CA SER A 5 11.04 9.73 5.76
C SER A 5 10.01 8.73 5.21
N GLY A 6 10.49 7.70 4.54
CA GLY A 6 9.68 6.61 3.99
C GLY A 6 9.46 6.68 2.48
N GLY A 7 9.83 7.77 1.83
CA GLY A 7 9.67 7.92 0.37
C GLY A 7 10.21 9.27 -0.11
N PRO A 8 9.94 9.65 -1.38
CA PRO A 8 10.45 10.88 -1.96
C PRO A 8 9.86 12.11 -1.26
N LEU A 9 10.74 13.04 -0.87
CA LEU A 9 10.34 14.30 -0.27
C LEU A 9 9.86 15.26 -1.38
N GLN A 10 8.61 15.73 -1.28
CA GLN A 10 7.96 16.49 -2.34
C GLN A 10 7.27 17.76 -1.83
N VAL A 11 7.12 17.91 -0.52
CA VAL A 11 6.32 18.98 0.09
C VAL A 11 7.22 19.96 0.82
N GLN A 12 7.00 21.24 0.57
CA GLN A 12 7.51 22.34 1.37
C GLN A 12 6.46 22.73 2.41
N PHE A 13 6.87 22.86 3.65
CA PHE A 13 5.98 23.08 4.77
C PHE A 13 6.58 24.08 5.75
N ASP A 14 5.82 25.09 6.09
CA ASP A 14 6.14 26.04 7.13
C ASP A 14 5.66 25.47 8.47
N GLU A 15 6.61 25.04 9.30
CA GLU A 15 6.32 24.40 10.60
C GLU A 15 5.69 25.37 11.59
N ASP A 16 6.07 26.65 11.58
CA ASP A 16 5.54 27.68 12.47
C ASP A 16 4.06 27.97 12.17
N ARG A 17 3.74 28.08 10.89
CA ARG A 17 2.36 28.30 10.41
C ARG A 17 1.56 27.02 10.30
N ARG A 18 2.22 25.86 10.40
CA ARG A 18 1.62 24.53 10.17
C ARG A 18 0.86 24.47 8.84
N ALA A 19 1.48 24.95 7.78
CA ALA A 19 0.87 25.09 6.47
C ALA A 19 1.83 24.70 5.34
N LEU A 20 1.28 24.06 4.30
CA LEU A 20 2.01 23.81 3.07
C LEU A 20 2.31 25.13 2.37
N THR A 21 3.50 25.22 1.77
CA THR A 21 3.91 26.37 0.95
C THR A 21 4.12 26.01 -0.51
N ASP A 22 4.51 24.77 -0.80
CA ASP A 22 4.64 24.26 -2.16
C ASP A 22 4.61 22.73 -2.20
N ILE A 23 4.29 22.16 -3.35
CA ILE A 23 4.41 20.73 -3.64
C ILE A 23 5.18 20.58 -4.95
N ARG A 24 6.29 19.85 -4.93
CA ARG A 24 7.15 19.57 -6.09
C ARG A 24 7.74 20.84 -6.76
N GLY A 25 7.85 21.94 -6.05
CA GLY A 25 8.35 23.21 -6.60
C GLY A 25 7.41 23.86 -7.63
N MET A 26 6.13 23.50 -7.66
CA MET A 26 5.20 23.90 -8.72
C MET A 26 4.64 25.33 -8.55
N ILE A 27 4.78 25.92 -7.37
CA ILE A 27 4.37 27.33 -7.12
C ILE A 27 5.60 28.26 -7.15
N GLY A 28 6.82 27.69 -7.17
CA GLY A 28 8.05 28.48 -7.16
C GLY A 28 8.57 28.78 -5.77
N GLY A 29 8.26 27.92 -4.82
CA GLY A 29 8.83 27.97 -3.46
C GLY A 29 10.36 27.90 -3.49
N ARG A 30 11.01 28.69 -2.60
CA ARG A 30 12.47 28.83 -2.56
C ARG A 30 13.15 27.80 -1.65
N SER A 31 12.38 27.02 -0.90
CA SER A 31 12.89 26.03 0.05
C SER A 31 12.96 24.65 -0.61
N GLU A 32 13.93 23.85 -0.19
CA GLU A 32 13.98 22.44 -0.59
C GLU A 32 12.79 21.68 0.02
N PRO A 33 12.21 20.70 -0.70
CA PRO A 33 11.19 19.83 -0.15
C PRO A 33 11.76 19.02 1.02
N ALA A 34 11.10 19.05 2.15
CA ALA A 34 11.54 18.39 3.37
C ALA A 34 10.57 17.31 3.86
N PHE A 35 9.43 17.15 3.19
CA PHE A 35 8.38 16.23 3.62
C PHE A 35 7.83 15.39 2.48
N LEU A 36 7.46 14.16 2.83
CA LEU A 36 6.65 13.26 2.04
C LEU A 36 5.16 13.54 2.32
N PHE A 37 4.33 13.52 1.31
CA PHE A 37 2.88 13.46 1.46
C PHE A 37 2.42 12.01 1.56
N SER A 38 1.88 11.62 2.72
CA SER A 38 1.52 10.22 3.00
C SER A 38 0.27 9.71 2.28
N GLY A 39 -0.46 10.58 1.59
CA GLY A 39 -1.75 10.23 0.98
C GLY A 39 -2.94 10.30 1.94
N VAL A 40 -2.71 10.54 3.23
CA VAL A 40 -3.78 10.67 4.23
C VAL A 40 -4.12 12.13 4.44
N TYR A 41 -5.40 12.49 4.29
CA TYR A 41 -5.86 13.87 4.47
C TYR A 41 -7.33 13.94 4.90
N ALA A 42 -7.68 15.04 5.57
CA ALA A 42 -9.04 15.42 5.86
C ALA A 42 -9.35 16.74 5.14
N LEU A 43 -10.50 16.83 4.48
CA LEU A 43 -10.90 17.96 3.66
C LEU A 43 -12.22 18.54 4.16
N SER A 44 -12.28 19.89 4.18
CA SER A 44 -13.57 20.55 4.33
C SER A 44 -14.34 20.56 2.98
N PRO A 45 -15.67 20.68 2.99
CA PRO A 45 -16.44 20.78 1.74
C PRO A 45 -16.03 21.93 0.82
N ALA A 46 -15.32 22.93 1.33
CA ALA A 46 -14.79 24.03 0.53
C ALA A 46 -13.84 23.57 -0.60
N VAL A 47 -13.20 22.42 -0.45
CA VAL A 47 -12.32 21.80 -1.46
C VAL A 47 -13.04 21.59 -2.80
N PHE A 48 -14.34 21.30 -2.79
CA PHE A 48 -15.11 21.05 -4.02
C PHE A 48 -15.14 22.25 -4.99
N ARG A 49 -14.85 23.46 -4.53
CA ARG A 49 -14.68 24.64 -5.39
C ARG A 49 -13.46 24.56 -6.32
N TYR A 50 -12.47 23.73 -5.94
CA TYR A 50 -11.19 23.57 -6.65
C TYR A 50 -11.12 22.28 -7.46
N ILE A 51 -12.06 21.37 -7.25
CA ILE A 51 -12.14 20.08 -7.96
C ILE A 51 -12.91 20.29 -9.28
N PRO A 52 -12.36 19.89 -10.44
CA PRO A 52 -13.10 19.86 -11.70
C PRO A 52 -14.34 18.98 -11.57
N LYS A 53 -15.38 19.33 -12.35
CA LYS A 53 -16.66 18.61 -12.31
C LYS A 53 -16.60 17.19 -12.89
N GLU A 54 -15.60 16.89 -13.71
CA GLU A 54 -15.52 15.64 -14.47
C GLU A 54 -14.12 15.05 -14.49
N GLY A 55 -14.06 13.71 -14.53
CA GLY A 55 -12.87 12.91 -14.75
C GLY A 55 -12.06 12.58 -13.47
N PRO A 56 -11.18 11.58 -13.57
CA PRO A 56 -10.26 11.24 -12.48
C PRO A 56 -9.22 12.34 -12.28
N LEU A 57 -8.95 12.69 -11.03
CA LEU A 57 -8.05 13.78 -10.67
C LEU A 57 -7.11 13.37 -9.54
N SER A 58 -5.83 13.72 -9.68
CA SER A 58 -4.91 13.73 -8.53
C SER A 58 -5.27 14.89 -7.59
N ILE A 59 -5.18 14.66 -6.28
CA ILE A 59 -5.45 15.69 -5.27
C ILE A 59 -4.37 16.80 -5.24
N VAL A 60 -3.16 16.49 -5.69
CA VAL A 60 -2.03 17.43 -5.65
C VAL A 60 -2.31 18.72 -6.42
N PRO A 61 -2.79 18.71 -7.68
CA PRO A 61 -3.21 19.93 -8.38
C PRO A 61 -4.31 20.72 -7.67
N VAL A 62 -5.19 20.07 -6.92
CA VAL A 62 -6.21 20.75 -6.13
C VAL A 62 -5.57 21.54 -5.00
N PHE A 63 -4.66 20.94 -4.26
CA PHE A 63 -3.92 21.64 -3.20
C PHE A 63 -3.11 22.82 -3.74
N LEU A 64 -2.47 22.65 -4.90
CA LEU A 64 -1.73 23.74 -5.55
C LEU A 64 -2.65 24.92 -5.93
N LYS A 65 -3.82 24.66 -6.48
CA LYS A 65 -4.82 25.70 -6.77
C LYS A 65 -5.30 26.42 -5.51
N MET A 66 -5.50 25.66 -4.42
CA MET A 66 -5.88 26.24 -3.13
C MET A 66 -4.79 27.18 -2.61
N LEU A 67 -3.53 26.73 -2.63
CA LEU A 67 -2.38 27.54 -2.21
C LEU A 67 -2.24 28.80 -3.07
N GLN A 68 -2.38 28.70 -4.40
CA GLN A 68 -2.35 29.84 -5.33
C GLN A 68 -3.50 30.83 -5.09
N ALA A 69 -4.65 30.33 -4.63
CA ALA A 69 -5.80 31.17 -4.24
C ALA A 69 -5.67 31.79 -2.84
N GLY A 70 -4.55 31.56 -2.15
CA GLY A 70 -4.32 32.05 -0.79
C GLY A 70 -5.02 31.27 0.32
N GLU A 71 -5.58 30.10 -0.01
CA GLU A 71 -6.19 29.22 0.98
C GLU A 71 -5.10 28.54 1.84
N ARG A 72 -5.42 28.30 3.09
CA ARG A 72 -4.52 27.58 3.99
C ARG A 72 -4.70 26.07 3.85
N VAL A 73 -3.69 25.39 3.34
CA VAL A 73 -3.62 23.93 3.37
C VAL A 73 -2.75 23.52 4.57
N GLY A 74 -3.39 23.11 5.65
CA GLY A 74 -2.68 22.71 6.88
C GLY A 74 -1.96 21.37 6.76
N GLY A 75 -1.00 21.11 7.64
CA GLY A 75 -0.29 19.86 7.73
C GLY A 75 -0.10 19.37 9.16
N ILE A 76 -0.02 18.06 9.32
CA ILE A 76 0.36 17.38 10.55
C ILE A 76 1.53 16.46 10.21
N ILE A 77 2.60 16.56 10.96
CA ILE A 77 3.78 15.70 10.82
C ILE A 77 3.58 14.49 11.73
N LEU A 78 3.61 13.29 11.14
CA LEU A 78 3.52 12.01 11.84
C LEU A 78 4.67 11.12 11.34
N ASP A 79 5.79 11.14 12.06
CA ASP A 79 6.95 10.31 11.77
C ASP A 79 6.92 8.97 12.52
N GLU A 80 6.02 8.84 13.48
CA GLU A 80 5.84 7.64 14.26
C GLU A 80 5.20 6.53 13.41
N GLY A 81 5.56 5.28 13.73
CA GLY A 81 5.05 4.10 13.05
C GLY A 81 5.62 3.91 11.63
N ILE A 82 5.17 2.87 10.99
CA ILE A 82 5.61 2.48 9.66
C ILE A 82 4.60 2.96 8.64
N TRP A 83 5.11 3.37 7.50
CA TRP A 83 4.32 3.75 6.35
C TRP A 83 4.87 3.06 5.10
N PHE A 84 3.98 2.48 4.31
CA PHE A 84 4.29 1.87 3.03
C PHE A 84 3.54 2.58 1.91
N ASP A 85 4.24 2.89 0.82
CA ASP A 85 3.63 3.17 -0.47
C ASP A 85 3.48 1.84 -1.22
N LEU A 86 2.26 1.36 -1.34
CA LEU A 86 1.97 0.06 -1.96
C LEU A 86 1.74 0.17 -3.48
N GLY A 87 2.33 1.18 -4.11
CA GLY A 87 2.14 1.47 -5.53
C GLY A 87 2.87 0.52 -6.49
N THR A 88 3.75 -0.34 -6.00
CA THR A 88 4.46 -1.33 -6.81
C THR A 88 4.31 -2.74 -6.22
N ARG A 89 4.51 -3.78 -7.06
CA ARG A 89 4.55 -5.17 -6.58
C ARG A 89 5.59 -5.35 -5.47
N GLU A 90 6.77 -4.79 -5.67
CA GLU A 90 7.88 -4.92 -4.72
C GLU A 90 7.52 -4.35 -3.35
N SER A 91 6.95 -3.15 -3.30
CA SER A 91 6.52 -2.51 -2.04
C SER A 91 5.36 -3.26 -1.39
N TYR A 92 4.44 -3.80 -2.19
CA TYR A 92 3.33 -4.62 -1.71
C TYR A 92 3.83 -5.92 -1.06
N LEU A 93 4.71 -6.67 -1.75
CA LEU A 93 5.32 -7.89 -1.22
C LEU A 93 6.22 -7.60 0.00
N GLN A 94 6.92 -6.47 0.01
CA GLN A 94 7.69 -6.03 1.16
C GLN A 94 6.80 -5.82 2.40
N ALA A 95 5.63 -5.21 2.22
CA ALA A 95 4.66 -5.05 3.31
C ALA A 95 4.15 -6.42 3.80
N HIS A 96 3.88 -7.37 2.91
CA HIS A 96 3.50 -8.73 3.29
C HIS A 96 4.60 -9.43 4.11
N ARG A 97 5.87 -9.32 3.70
CA ARG A 97 7.00 -9.85 4.49
C ARG A 97 7.08 -9.21 5.87
N PHE A 98 6.87 -7.90 5.91
CA PHE A 98 6.91 -7.15 7.16
C PHE A 98 5.81 -7.58 8.13
N PHE A 99 4.61 -7.83 7.64
CA PHE A 99 3.46 -8.29 8.42
C PHE A 99 3.32 -9.81 8.48
N SER A 100 4.31 -10.57 8.01
CA SER A 100 4.29 -12.02 8.09
C SER A 100 4.09 -12.50 9.54
N PRO A 101 3.37 -13.62 9.78
CA PRO A 101 3.19 -14.20 11.12
C PRO A 101 4.48 -14.49 11.87
N ALA A 102 5.59 -14.67 11.14
CA ALA A 102 6.92 -14.84 11.72
C ALA A 102 7.52 -13.54 12.27
N SER A 103 6.99 -12.38 11.91
CA SER A 103 7.47 -11.11 12.43
C SER A 103 6.69 -10.72 13.68
N THR A 104 7.39 -10.57 14.80
CA THR A 104 6.83 -10.05 16.05
C THR A 104 6.61 -8.53 15.91
N HIS A 105 5.48 -8.12 15.34
CA HIS A 105 5.24 -6.70 15.12
C HIS A 105 4.32 -6.09 16.21
N PRO A 106 4.62 -4.86 16.70
CA PRO A 106 3.81 -4.19 17.74
C PRO A 106 2.35 -3.93 17.38
N ILE A 107 2.00 -3.94 16.08
CA ILE A 107 0.61 -3.79 15.62
C ILE A 107 -0.29 -4.89 16.17
N GLN A 108 0.20 -6.11 16.32
CA GLN A 108 -0.56 -7.22 16.89
C GLN A 108 -0.98 -6.95 18.35
N LEU A 109 -0.21 -6.13 19.06
CA LEU A 109 -0.49 -5.77 20.45
C LEU A 109 -1.46 -4.58 20.58
N SER A 110 -1.68 -3.83 19.51
CA SER A 110 -2.49 -2.60 19.52
C SER A 110 -3.96 -2.83 19.18
N TYR A 111 -4.29 -3.98 18.60
CA TYR A 111 -5.66 -4.35 18.23
C TYR A 111 -6.02 -5.68 18.90
N GLU A 112 -7.01 -5.65 19.78
CA GLU A 112 -7.65 -6.86 20.29
C GLU A 112 -8.48 -7.49 19.16
N LEU A 113 -7.84 -8.27 18.32
CA LEU A 113 -8.51 -9.03 17.27
C LEU A 113 -8.88 -10.40 17.81
N ASP A 114 -10.11 -10.85 17.56
CA ASP A 114 -10.62 -12.16 17.95
C ASP A 114 -9.83 -13.34 17.33
N ARG A 115 -8.91 -13.06 16.45
CA ARG A 115 -8.04 -14.05 15.79
C ARG A 115 -6.63 -13.49 15.56
N PRO A 116 -5.63 -14.38 15.48
CA PRO A 116 -4.28 -13.96 15.14
C PRO A 116 -4.25 -13.15 13.84
N TRP A 117 -3.56 -12.03 13.86
CA TRP A 117 -3.32 -11.22 12.66
C TRP A 117 -1.81 -10.90 12.60
N PRO A 118 -1.17 -10.94 11.43
CA PRO A 118 -1.74 -11.31 10.14
C PRO A 118 -1.97 -12.82 10.00
N VAL A 119 -2.96 -13.19 9.20
CA VAL A 119 -3.23 -14.58 8.81
C VAL A 119 -2.64 -14.80 7.42
N ALA A 120 -1.63 -15.66 7.32
CA ALA A 120 -1.01 -15.96 6.03
C ALA A 120 -1.93 -16.74 5.10
N VAL A 121 -2.72 -17.66 5.65
CA VAL A 121 -3.67 -18.49 4.88
C VAL A 121 -5.07 -18.26 5.42
N HIS A 122 -5.97 -17.78 4.57
CA HIS A 122 -7.37 -17.60 4.96
C HIS A 122 -8.03 -18.96 5.24
N PRO A 123 -8.89 -19.09 6.27
CA PRO A 123 -9.53 -20.37 6.61
C PRO A 123 -10.38 -20.99 5.48
N GLU A 124 -10.88 -20.19 4.56
CA GLU A 124 -11.63 -20.66 3.39
C GLU A 124 -10.76 -20.99 2.18
N ALA A 125 -9.43 -20.84 2.27
CA ALA A 125 -8.55 -21.23 1.19
C ALA A 125 -8.46 -22.75 1.09
N GLU A 126 -8.48 -23.29 -0.13
CA GLU A 126 -8.37 -24.71 -0.41
C GLU A 126 -6.95 -25.04 -0.89
N ILE A 127 -6.26 -25.89 -0.15
CA ILE A 127 -4.87 -26.28 -0.44
C ILE A 127 -4.84 -27.76 -0.77
N GLY A 128 -4.35 -28.08 -1.96
CA GLY A 128 -4.15 -29.45 -2.43
C GLY A 128 -3.03 -30.17 -1.69
N GLU A 129 -2.91 -31.47 -1.93
CA GLU A 129 -1.84 -32.28 -1.36
C GLU A 129 -0.46 -31.84 -1.89
N GLU A 130 0.59 -32.05 -1.11
CA GLU A 130 1.98 -31.74 -1.46
C GLU A 130 2.26 -30.28 -1.85
N VAL A 131 1.39 -29.34 -1.47
CA VAL A 131 1.63 -27.92 -1.69
C VAL A 131 2.69 -27.42 -0.71
N VAL A 132 3.62 -26.62 -1.22
CA VAL A 132 4.67 -25.96 -0.43
C VAL A 132 4.44 -24.46 -0.46
N LEU A 133 4.31 -23.85 0.72
CA LEU A 133 4.19 -22.41 0.91
C LEU A 133 5.40 -21.91 1.72
N GLU A 134 6.21 -21.04 1.13
CA GLU A 134 7.42 -20.53 1.73
C GLU A 134 7.45 -19.00 1.84
N GLY A 135 8.30 -18.50 2.73
CA GLY A 135 8.48 -17.05 2.93
C GLY A 135 7.23 -16.36 3.44
N ALA A 136 6.95 -15.19 2.92
CA ALA A 136 5.77 -14.39 3.26
C ALA A 136 4.58 -14.66 2.33
N THR A 137 4.43 -15.92 1.87
CA THR A 137 3.31 -16.31 1.03
C THR A 137 1.98 -16.18 1.78
N ALA A 138 0.99 -15.58 1.12
CA ALA A 138 -0.33 -15.37 1.67
C ALA A 138 -1.43 -15.81 0.68
N LEU A 139 -2.49 -16.43 1.22
CA LEU A 139 -3.65 -16.90 0.45
C LEU A 139 -4.92 -16.23 0.95
N GLY A 140 -5.64 -15.58 0.07
CA GLY A 140 -6.92 -14.94 0.32
C GLY A 140 -8.09 -15.93 0.46
N ALA A 141 -9.27 -15.40 0.76
CA ALA A 141 -10.49 -16.20 0.92
C ALA A 141 -10.79 -16.97 -0.37
N ARG A 142 -11.19 -18.24 -0.25
CA ARG A 142 -11.55 -19.11 -1.37
C ARG A 142 -10.51 -19.25 -2.48
N ALA A 143 -9.27 -18.81 -2.20
CA ALA A 143 -8.15 -19.11 -3.08
C ALA A 143 -7.95 -20.62 -3.15
N THR A 144 -7.67 -21.17 -4.34
CA THR A 144 -7.43 -22.59 -4.52
C THR A 144 -5.99 -22.85 -5.01
N VAL A 145 -5.27 -23.74 -4.36
CA VAL A 145 -3.90 -24.10 -4.74
C VAL A 145 -3.87 -25.59 -5.07
N GLY A 146 -3.58 -25.91 -6.32
CA GLY A 146 -3.57 -27.30 -6.82
C GLY A 146 -2.43 -28.13 -6.30
N HIS A 147 -2.59 -29.48 -6.35
CA HIS A 147 -1.62 -30.45 -5.88
C HIS A 147 -0.19 -30.17 -6.35
N GLY A 148 0.78 -30.28 -5.44
CA GLY A 148 2.20 -30.16 -5.73
C GLY A 148 2.67 -28.76 -6.17
N ALA A 149 1.85 -27.72 -6.00
CA ALA A 149 2.27 -26.35 -6.30
C ALA A 149 3.25 -25.83 -5.24
N HIS A 150 4.18 -24.97 -5.67
CA HIS A 150 5.19 -24.36 -4.80
C HIS A 150 5.14 -22.84 -4.94
N LEU A 151 4.85 -22.16 -3.85
CA LEU A 151 4.73 -20.70 -3.79
C LEU A 151 5.74 -20.15 -2.78
N THR A 152 6.58 -19.23 -3.23
CA THR A 152 7.55 -18.52 -2.39
C THR A 152 7.30 -17.03 -2.45
N ASP A 153 7.19 -16.36 -1.29
CA ASP A 153 7.01 -14.91 -1.17
C ASP A 153 5.90 -14.36 -2.08
N SER A 154 4.85 -15.13 -2.32
CA SER A 154 3.80 -14.83 -3.28
C SER A 154 2.45 -14.58 -2.61
N VAL A 155 1.65 -13.68 -3.17
CA VAL A 155 0.33 -13.35 -2.65
C VAL A 155 -0.74 -13.77 -3.65
N VAL A 156 -1.66 -14.60 -3.20
CA VAL A 156 -2.80 -15.09 -3.97
C VAL A 156 -4.05 -14.47 -3.39
N TRP A 157 -4.73 -13.64 -4.17
CA TRP A 157 -5.91 -12.92 -3.73
C TRP A 157 -7.13 -13.84 -3.68
N GLU A 158 -8.22 -13.29 -3.21
CA GLU A 158 -9.52 -13.94 -3.09
C GLU A 158 -9.99 -14.56 -4.41
N ASP A 159 -10.60 -15.76 -4.35
CA ASP A 159 -11.11 -16.52 -5.50
C ASP A 159 -10.08 -16.86 -6.60
N ALA A 160 -8.79 -16.55 -6.40
CA ALA A 160 -7.75 -16.88 -7.37
C ALA A 160 -7.39 -18.36 -7.35
N LYS A 161 -6.92 -18.88 -8.51
CA LYS A 161 -6.65 -20.31 -8.69
C LYS A 161 -5.23 -20.57 -9.15
N ILE A 162 -4.52 -21.42 -8.43
CA ILE A 162 -3.20 -21.88 -8.80
C ILE A 162 -3.30 -23.32 -9.29
N ALA A 163 -2.88 -23.57 -10.52
CA ALA A 163 -2.91 -24.89 -11.10
C ALA A 163 -1.91 -25.86 -10.41
N SER A 164 -2.18 -27.17 -10.52
CA SER A 164 -1.27 -28.19 -9.96
C SER A 164 0.14 -28.07 -10.53
N ARG A 165 1.13 -28.32 -9.67
CA ARG A 165 2.57 -28.30 -9.98
C ARG A 165 3.10 -26.93 -10.47
N SER A 166 2.35 -25.86 -10.28
CA SER A 166 2.83 -24.51 -10.59
C SER A 166 3.92 -24.07 -9.61
N ARG A 167 4.83 -23.21 -10.07
CA ARG A 167 5.87 -22.58 -9.27
C ARG A 167 5.74 -21.08 -9.37
N LEU A 168 5.54 -20.41 -8.24
CA LEU A 168 5.42 -18.97 -8.17
C LEU A 168 6.43 -18.41 -7.18
N GLU A 169 7.22 -17.43 -7.61
CA GLU A 169 8.19 -16.72 -6.77
C GLU A 169 7.97 -15.21 -6.90
N ALA A 170 7.77 -14.53 -5.79
CA ALA A 170 7.53 -13.09 -5.73
C ALA A 170 6.40 -12.61 -6.67
N CYS A 171 5.32 -13.39 -6.76
CA CYS A 171 4.18 -13.13 -7.63
C CYS A 171 2.98 -12.59 -6.85
N ILE A 172 2.12 -11.84 -7.56
CA ILE A 172 0.77 -11.49 -7.10
C ILE A 172 -0.22 -12.09 -8.08
N VAL A 173 -1.10 -12.99 -7.62
CA VAL A 173 -2.22 -13.49 -8.40
C VAL A 173 -3.47 -12.80 -7.94
N ARG A 174 -4.07 -12.00 -8.82
CA ARG A 174 -5.18 -11.12 -8.48
C ARG A 174 -6.50 -11.89 -8.35
N ASP A 175 -7.46 -11.20 -7.75
CA ASP A 175 -8.80 -11.70 -7.53
C ASP A 175 -9.42 -12.37 -8.74
N GLY A 176 -9.94 -13.60 -8.55
CA GLY A 176 -10.59 -14.41 -9.57
C GLY A 176 -9.69 -14.85 -10.73
N ARG A 177 -8.38 -14.55 -10.70
CA ARG A 177 -7.43 -14.95 -11.77
C ARG A 177 -6.90 -16.36 -11.57
N SER A 178 -6.26 -16.89 -12.62
CA SER A 178 -5.65 -18.21 -12.57
C SER A 178 -4.20 -18.14 -13.03
N ALA A 179 -3.32 -18.87 -12.34
CA ALA A 179 -1.93 -19.02 -12.70
C ALA A 179 -1.60 -20.50 -12.90
N ALA A 180 -0.85 -20.80 -13.97
CA ALA A 180 -0.36 -22.14 -14.29
C ALA A 180 1.08 -22.08 -14.80
N GLY A 181 1.90 -23.08 -14.44
CA GLY A 181 3.31 -23.13 -14.84
C GLY A 181 4.24 -22.38 -13.91
N GLU A 182 5.35 -21.87 -14.44
CA GLU A 182 6.40 -21.23 -13.66
C GLU A 182 6.40 -19.71 -13.90
N TRP A 183 6.36 -18.95 -12.80
CA TRP A 183 6.34 -17.51 -12.82
C TRP A 183 7.26 -16.94 -11.75
N SER A 184 7.98 -15.90 -12.09
CA SER A 184 8.78 -15.13 -11.14
C SER A 184 8.56 -13.65 -11.34
N ALA A 185 8.42 -12.91 -10.24
CA ALA A 185 8.23 -11.47 -10.20
C ALA A 185 7.11 -10.98 -11.16
N ALA A 186 5.94 -11.61 -11.14
CA ALA A 186 4.82 -11.35 -12.03
C ALA A 186 3.54 -10.90 -11.30
N ASP A 187 2.75 -10.10 -11.99
CA ASP A 187 1.37 -9.78 -11.64
C ASP A 187 0.43 -10.50 -12.62
N LEU A 188 -0.43 -11.38 -12.11
CA LEU A 188 -1.24 -12.33 -12.86
C LEU A 188 -2.74 -12.12 -12.60
#